data_6feb53c832675fe0f153f2ff6c135077
#
_entry.id   6feb53c832675fe0f153f2ff6c135077
#
_cell.length_a   1.000
_cell.length_b   1.000
_cell.length_c   1.000
_cell.angle_alpha   90.00
_cell.angle_beta   90.00
_cell.angle_gamma   90.00
#
_symmetry.space_group_name_H-M   'P 1'
#
loop_
_entity.id
_entity.type
_entity.pdbx_description
1 polymer ?
#
loop_
_entity_poly.entity_id
_entity_poly.type
_entity_poly.pdbx_seq_one_letter_code
_entity_poly.pdbx_strand_id
1 'polypeptide(L)'
;MRMSFQFPLRALVLASVLFLTLEMRAAEEHRQLKAGAALVDITPWMGLSIEGNMHDHKGTNVHDPLHARCIVLDDGQTRLAIVVADSCMIPRRVYDDAKKIVNTRSQLPAGNILMAATHTHSAPAAVGIFQATADPEYQTFLTRRLADAVLQAIDNLTPAQVGWGVGTEPRDVSNRRWKMKDGTGNKNLVTGGNDVVRMNPRPGSPELVEPAGPTDPEVSVLAVKTPDGHPIALLANYSMHYCGGVGGDGIISADYFGAFCERIKELLGAEKQEPAFVAMLSNGTSGDCNSIDFRSPPKNEPPFAQIHRVANDVADAALKVYKQMKFQDWVELKSAQKEISLAVRRPDAEQLERAKAQLAKAEKRNGQLQPWTSDIYAREAVLLSDYPAEVPIILQVFRIGDLGIAAIPCEVFAEIGLELKRKSPVHPSFTIELANGYNGYLPTPGQHALGGYETWRARSSYLETEASTKILQAVLELFEQITK
;
A
#
# COMPACT_ATOMS: atom_id res chain seq x y z
N MET A 1 -37.82 -42.96 -66.08
CA MET A 1 -36.43 -42.97 -65.62
C MET A 1 -36.28 -41.82 -64.65
N ARG A 2 -36.39 -42.13 -63.36
CA ARG A 2 -36.25 -41.17 -62.26
C ARG A 2 -34.85 -41.34 -61.63
N MET A 3 -33.99 -40.37 -61.85
CA MET A 3 -32.67 -40.34 -61.17
C MET A 3 -32.84 -39.67 -59.78
N SER A 4 -32.60 -40.42 -58.71
CA SER A 4 -32.54 -39.95 -57.33
C SER A 4 -31.09 -39.48 -57.04
N PHE A 5 -30.89 -38.18 -56.84
CA PHE A 5 -29.62 -37.64 -56.30
C PHE A 5 -29.66 -37.77 -54.79
N GLN A 6 -28.85 -38.69 -54.23
CA GLN A 6 -28.53 -38.72 -52.82
C GLN A 6 -27.28 -37.87 -52.59
N PHE A 7 -27.44 -36.70 -52.00
CA PHE A 7 -26.32 -35.94 -51.46
C PHE A 7 -25.82 -36.58 -50.15
N PRO A 8 -24.53 -36.80 -49.99
CA PRO A 8 -24.02 -37.46 -48.78
C PRO A 8 -24.05 -36.49 -47.60
N LEU A 9 -24.90 -36.79 -46.61
CA LEU A 9 -25.04 -36.11 -45.31
C LEU A 9 -23.69 -35.91 -44.55
N ARG A 10 -22.67 -36.73 -44.87
CA ARG A 10 -21.32 -36.66 -44.30
C ARG A 10 -20.53 -35.41 -44.71
N ALA A 11 -20.77 -34.84 -45.87
CA ALA A 11 -20.07 -33.65 -46.34
C ALA A 11 -20.53 -32.37 -45.60
N LEU A 12 -21.81 -32.30 -45.20
CA LEU A 12 -22.36 -31.16 -44.46
C LEU A 12 -21.85 -31.11 -43.01
N VAL A 13 -21.68 -32.29 -42.35
CA VAL A 13 -21.20 -32.37 -40.98
C VAL A 13 -19.71 -32.01 -40.89
N LEU A 14 -18.89 -32.42 -41.88
CA LEU A 14 -17.46 -32.04 -41.92
C LEU A 14 -17.28 -30.53 -42.16
N ALA A 15 -18.10 -29.92 -43.02
CA ALA A 15 -18.05 -28.48 -43.30
C ALA A 15 -18.47 -27.66 -42.05
N SER A 16 -19.47 -28.11 -41.28
CA SER A 16 -19.92 -27.43 -40.07
C SER A 16 -18.89 -27.54 -38.93
N VAL A 17 -18.20 -28.67 -38.77
CA VAL A 17 -17.12 -28.83 -37.80
C VAL A 17 -15.89 -28.00 -38.19
N LEU A 18 -15.56 -27.91 -39.46
CA LEU A 18 -14.46 -27.08 -39.94
C LEU A 18 -14.75 -25.57 -39.79
N PHE A 19 -16.00 -25.13 -39.99
CA PHE A 19 -16.42 -23.73 -39.76
C PHE A 19 -16.39 -23.40 -38.25
N LEU A 20 -16.90 -24.25 -37.39
CA LEU A 20 -16.82 -24.05 -35.92
C LEU A 20 -15.37 -24.02 -35.41
N THR A 21 -14.47 -24.84 -35.96
CA THR A 21 -13.05 -24.83 -35.56
C THR A 21 -12.31 -23.60 -36.14
N LEU A 22 -12.71 -23.08 -37.31
CA LEU A 22 -12.17 -21.84 -37.83
C LEU A 22 -12.70 -20.62 -37.05
N GLU A 23 -13.97 -20.58 -36.66
CA GLU A 23 -14.51 -19.51 -35.79
C GLU A 23 -13.91 -19.53 -34.38
N MET A 24 -13.71 -20.71 -33.75
CA MET A 24 -13.00 -20.84 -32.51
C MET A 24 -11.54 -20.40 -32.62
N ARG A 25 -10.84 -20.76 -33.70
CA ARG A 25 -9.47 -20.33 -33.95
C ARG A 25 -9.35 -18.84 -34.25
N ALA A 26 -10.32 -18.24 -34.98
CA ALA A 26 -10.39 -16.80 -35.21
C ALA A 26 -10.73 -16.01 -33.92
N ALA A 27 -11.50 -16.62 -32.99
CA ALA A 27 -11.79 -16.02 -31.70
C ALA A 27 -10.57 -16.09 -30.73
N GLU A 28 -9.66 -17.05 -30.88
CA GLU A 28 -8.39 -17.10 -30.16
C GLU A 28 -7.35 -16.10 -30.70
N GLU A 29 -7.46 -15.66 -31.95
CA GLU A 29 -6.43 -14.87 -32.63
C GLU A 29 -6.39 -13.37 -32.29
N HIS A 30 -7.30 -12.83 -31.43
CA HIS A 30 -7.30 -11.39 -31.15
C HIS A 30 -7.70 -11.02 -29.69
N ARG A 31 -7.24 -11.79 -28.70
CA ARG A 31 -7.32 -11.28 -27.32
C ARG A 31 -6.28 -10.18 -27.13
N GLN A 32 -6.74 -8.98 -26.90
CA GLN A 32 -5.89 -7.80 -26.68
C GLN A 32 -6.21 -7.21 -25.31
N LEU A 33 -5.20 -7.11 -24.46
CA LEU A 33 -5.30 -6.37 -23.21
C LEU A 33 -5.48 -4.88 -23.52
N LYS A 34 -6.29 -4.19 -22.72
CA LYS A 34 -6.34 -2.73 -22.67
C LYS A 34 -5.82 -2.24 -21.34
N ALA A 35 -5.15 -1.11 -21.35
CA ALA A 35 -4.75 -0.40 -20.16
C ALA A 35 -5.03 1.09 -20.30
N GLY A 36 -5.34 1.72 -19.16
CA GLY A 36 -5.49 3.16 -19.07
C GLY A 36 -4.92 3.64 -17.74
N ALA A 37 -4.49 4.87 -17.69
CA ALA A 37 -3.94 5.46 -16.49
C ALA A 37 -4.42 6.90 -16.29
N ALA A 38 -4.41 7.36 -15.05
CA ALA A 38 -4.76 8.74 -14.68
C ALA A 38 -3.97 9.20 -13.46
N LEU A 39 -3.71 10.51 -13.45
CA LEU A 39 -3.08 11.25 -12.37
C LEU A 39 -4.05 12.35 -11.94
N VAL A 40 -4.47 12.35 -10.69
CA VAL A 40 -5.46 13.29 -10.16
C VAL A 40 -4.89 13.99 -8.94
N ASP A 41 -4.90 15.32 -8.94
CA ASP A 41 -4.43 16.14 -7.82
C ASP A 41 -5.33 15.97 -6.58
N ILE A 42 -4.73 15.63 -5.42
CA ILE A 42 -5.35 15.51 -4.10
C ILE A 42 -4.73 16.46 -3.08
N THR A 43 -3.95 17.44 -3.55
CA THR A 43 -3.31 18.44 -2.69
C THR A 43 -4.36 19.20 -1.88
N PRO A 44 -4.18 19.33 -0.56
CA PRO A 44 -5.14 19.97 0.32
C PRO A 44 -5.04 21.50 0.24
N TRP A 45 -6.03 22.18 0.82
CA TRP A 45 -5.88 23.57 1.26
C TRP A 45 -5.07 23.63 2.58
N MET A 46 -4.49 24.79 2.85
CA MET A 46 -3.65 24.96 4.05
C MET A 46 -4.46 24.97 5.35
N GLY A 47 -3.81 24.68 6.46
CA GLY A 47 -4.38 24.69 7.81
C GLY A 47 -4.95 23.36 8.27
N LEU A 48 -4.93 22.31 7.45
CA LEU A 48 -5.31 20.96 7.88
C LEU A 48 -4.23 20.34 8.77
N SER A 49 -4.62 19.45 9.68
CA SER A 49 -3.68 18.61 10.45
C SER A 49 -2.87 17.72 9.53
N ILE A 50 -1.57 17.56 9.79
CA ILE A 50 -0.70 16.62 9.12
C ILE A 50 -0.70 15.29 9.91
N GLU A 51 -0.81 14.16 9.20
CA GLU A 51 -0.81 12.81 9.80
C GLU A 51 0.62 12.28 10.01
N GLY A 52 0.76 11.30 10.91
CA GLY A 52 2.00 10.53 11.10
C GLY A 52 2.80 10.88 12.34
N ASN A 53 2.44 11.94 13.10
CA ASN A 53 3.12 12.37 14.31
C ASN A 53 2.24 12.25 15.55
N MET A 54 2.87 12.20 16.76
CA MET A 54 2.13 12.17 18.02
C MET A 54 1.57 13.53 18.45
N HIS A 55 2.06 14.63 17.89
CA HIS A 55 1.52 15.98 18.11
C HIS A 55 0.87 16.48 16.82
N ASP A 56 -0.16 17.30 16.98
CA ASP A 56 -0.82 17.96 15.85
C ASP A 56 -0.02 19.17 15.39
N HIS A 57 0.20 19.27 14.10
CA HIS A 57 0.70 20.46 13.43
C HIS A 57 -0.04 20.66 12.12
N LYS A 58 -0.07 21.90 11.64
CA LYS A 58 -0.89 22.28 10.49
C LYS A 58 -0.06 22.41 9.23
N GLY A 59 -0.62 22.00 8.10
CA GLY A 59 -0.03 22.25 6.79
C GLY A 59 0.07 23.74 6.51
N THR A 60 1.26 24.22 6.21
CA THR A 60 1.55 25.66 5.98
C THR A 60 2.13 25.95 4.62
N ASN A 61 2.71 24.94 3.97
CA ASN A 61 3.34 25.05 2.66
C ASN A 61 3.30 23.74 1.89
N VAL A 62 3.13 23.81 0.58
CA VAL A 62 3.26 22.66 -0.34
C VAL A 62 4.61 22.75 -1.01
N HIS A 63 5.46 21.75 -0.78
CA HIS A 63 6.72 21.60 -1.50
C HIS A 63 6.48 20.94 -2.86
N ASP A 64 5.74 19.83 -2.87
CA ASP A 64 5.32 19.13 -4.07
C ASP A 64 3.88 18.65 -3.93
N PRO A 65 3.12 18.60 -5.05
CA PRO A 65 1.70 18.25 -5.01
C PRO A 65 1.48 16.79 -4.67
N LEU A 66 0.36 16.51 -4.00
CA LEU A 66 -0.10 15.16 -3.68
C LEU A 66 -1.03 14.64 -4.78
N HIS A 67 -0.90 13.38 -5.16
CA HIS A 67 -1.69 12.79 -6.22
C HIS A 67 -2.35 11.46 -5.82
N ALA A 68 -3.50 11.19 -6.43
CA ALA A 68 -4.04 9.85 -6.60
C ALA A 68 -3.66 9.37 -8.01
N ARG A 69 -2.90 8.30 -8.10
CA ARG A 69 -2.44 7.68 -9.35
C ARG A 69 -3.16 6.38 -9.57
N CYS A 70 -3.68 6.15 -10.77
CA CYS A 70 -4.45 4.97 -11.09
C CYS A 70 -3.95 4.28 -12.36
N ILE A 71 -3.91 2.94 -12.33
CA ILE A 71 -3.82 2.06 -13.50
C ILE A 71 -5.09 1.22 -13.56
N VAL A 72 -5.69 1.13 -14.73
CA VAL A 72 -6.78 0.20 -15.04
C VAL A 72 -6.29 -0.78 -16.10
N LEU A 73 -6.54 -2.07 -15.88
CA LEU A 73 -6.29 -3.18 -16.80
C LEU A 73 -7.61 -3.82 -17.18
N ASP A 74 -7.78 -4.22 -18.47
CA ASP A 74 -8.99 -4.85 -18.98
C ASP A 74 -8.58 -5.97 -19.96
N ASP A 75 -8.89 -7.24 -19.64
CA ASP A 75 -8.61 -8.42 -20.48
C ASP A 75 -9.77 -8.79 -21.42
N GLY A 76 -10.82 -7.97 -21.43
CA GLY A 76 -12.06 -8.19 -22.17
C GLY A 76 -13.15 -8.93 -21.39
N GLN A 77 -12.83 -9.51 -20.23
CA GLN A 77 -13.77 -10.18 -19.32
C GLN A 77 -13.73 -9.57 -17.93
N THR A 78 -12.54 -9.31 -17.44
CA THR A 78 -12.28 -8.74 -16.12
C THR A 78 -11.56 -7.41 -16.26
N ARG A 79 -12.01 -6.42 -15.49
CA ARG A 79 -11.34 -5.14 -15.33
C ARG A 79 -10.85 -4.99 -13.91
N LEU A 80 -9.58 -4.60 -13.74
CA LEU A 80 -8.97 -4.32 -12.44
C LEU A 80 -8.49 -2.88 -12.41
N ALA A 81 -8.64 -2.23 -11.25
CA ALA A 81 -8.09 -0.90 -11.00
C ALA A 81 -7.18 -0.91 -9.77
N ILE A 82 -6.01 -0.28 -9.85
CA ILE A 82 -5.07 -0.07 -8.74
C ILE A 82 -4.87 1.42 -8.59
N VAL A 83 -5.18 1.95 -7.41
CA VAL A 83 -4.97 3.36 -7.04
C VAL A 83 -3.97 3.46 -5.91
N VAL A 84 -2.97 4.32 -6.07
CA VAL A 84 -2.02 4.70 -5.02
C VAL A 84 -2.15 6.19 -4.77
N ALA A 85 -2.47 6.58 -3.54
CA ALA A 85 -2.69 7.96 -3.13
C ALA A 85 -1.57 8.46 -2.19
N ASP A 86 -1.05 9.66 -2.45
CA ASP A 86 -0.07 10.32 -1.58
C ASP A 86 -0.74 10.78 -0.29
N SER A 87 -0.85 9.88 0.65
CA SER A 87 -1.44 10.09 1.98
C SER A 87 -0.72 9.21 3.00
N CYS A 88 -0.75 9.59 4.27
CA CYS A 88 -0.18 8.76 5.33
C CYS A 88 -1.01 7.47 5.50
N MET A 89 -2.31 7.61 5.69
CA MET A 89 -3.27 6.52 5.83
C MET A 89 -4.67 7.03 5.49
N ILE A 90 -5.53 6.16 4.96
CA ILE A 90 -6.88 6.50 4.54
C ILE A 90 -7.88 5.52 5.17
N PRO A 91 -8.96 5.99 5.83
CA PRO A 91 -9.92 5.11 6.48
C PRO A 91 -10.76 4.36 5.45
N ARG A 92 -11.15 3.12 5.77
CA ARG A 92 -11.93 2.23 4.91
C ARG A 92 -13.14 2.91 4.26
N ARG A 93 -13.90 3.71 5.04
CA ARG A 93 -15.12 4.37 4.52
C ARG A 93 -14.84 5.28 3.33
N VAL A 94 -13.69 5.98 3.30
CA VAL A 94 -13.31 6.85 2.17
C VAL A 94 -13.10 6.02 0.91
N TYR A 95 -12.42 4.88 1.03
CA TYR A 95 -12.24 3.95 -0.08
C TYR A 95 -13.55 3.30 -0.53
N ASP A 96 -14.37 2.83 0.41
CA ASP A 96 -15.66 2.19 0.09
C ASP A 96 -16.60 3.17 -0.63
N ASP A 97 -16.68 4.42 -0.17
CA ASP A 97 -17.49 5.47 -0.80
C ASP A 97 -16.94 5.81 -2.21
N ALA A 98 -15.62 5.90 -2.39
CA ALA A 98 -15.01 6.10 -3.71
C ALA A 98 -15.33 4.93 -4.66
N LYS A 99 -15.17 3.70 -4.22
CA LYS A 99 -15.53 2.49 -5.00
C LYS A 99 -17.00 2.43 -5.38
N LYS A 100 -17.90 2.90 -4.48
CA LYS A 100 -19.32 3.00 -4.77
C LYS A 100 -19.62 4.01 -5.88
N ILE A 101 -18.95 5.17 -5.88
CA ILE A 101 -19.07 6.16 -6.97
C ILE A 101 -18.62 5.54 -8.30
N VAL A 102 -17.45 4.88 -8.32
CA VAL A 102 -16.92 4.22 -9.50
C VAL A 102 -17.88 3.14 -10.00
N ASN A 103 -18.35 2.24 -9.13
CA ASN A 103 -19.28 1.17 -9.52
C ASN A 103 -20.58 1.73 -10.12
N THR A 104 -21.14 2.77 -9.52
CA THR A 104 -22.38 3.42 -10.04
C THR A 104 -22.21 3.98 -11.43
N ARG A 105 -21.02 4.52 -11.77
CA ARG A 105 -20.76 5.22 -13.04
C ARG A 105 -20.18 4.32 -14.15
N SER A 106 -19.42 3.28 -13.79
CA SER A 106 -18.68 2.44 -14.74
C SER A 106 -19.04 0.96 -14.68
N GLN A 107 -19.86 0.53 -13.71
CA GLN A 107 -20.19 -0.87 -13.41
C GLN A 107 -18.98 -1.72 -12.99
N LEU A 108 -17.82 -1.11 -12.72
CA LEU A 108 -16.64 -1.83 -12.20
C LEU A 108 -16.93 -2.30 -10.76
N PRO A 109 -16.89 -3.63 -10.47
CA PRO A 109 -17.17 -4.14 -9.14
C PRO A 109 -16.16 -3.62 -8.10
N ALA A 110 -16.63 -3.30 -6.88
CA ALA A 110 -15.77 -2.83 -5.80
C ALA A 110 -14.63 -3.82 -5.46
N GLY A 111 -14.88 -5.12 -5.60
CA GLY A 111 -13.87 -6.18 -5.42
C GLY A 111 -12.77 -6.20 -6.48
N ASN A 112 -12.92 -5.45 -7.56
CA ASN A 112 -11.94 -5.30 -8.63
C ASN A 112 -11.16 -3.98 -8.53
N ILE A 113 -11.33 -3.23 -7.44
CA ILE A 113 -10.66 -1.95 -7.20
C ILE A 113 -9.80 -2.08 -5.93
N LEU A 114 -8.49 -1.94 -6.07
CA LEU A 114 -7.54 -1.85 -4.99
C LEU A 114 -7.14 -0.38 -4.83
N MET A 115 -7.27 0.17 -3.62
CA MET A 115 -6.85 1.54 -3.31
C MET A 115 -5.93 1.50 -2.09
N ALA A 116 -4.79 2.19 -2.15
CA ALA A 116 -3.80 2.22 -1.09
C ALA A 116 -3.23 3.62 -0.86
N ALA A 117 -2.69 3.86 0.33
CA ALA A 117 -1.91 5.04 0.66
C ALA A 117 -0.41 4.76 0.52
N THR A 118 0.38 5.79 0.20
CA THR A 118 1.85 5.70 0.14
C THR A 118 2.51 5.66 1.51
N HIS A 119 1.86 6.19 2.53
CA HIS A 119 2.37 6.43 3.88
C HIS A 119 3.32 7.62 4.00
N THR A 120 3.21 8.64 3.14
CA THR A 120 3.92 9.90 3.41
C THR A 120 3.43 10.53 4.71
N HIS A 121 4.35 10.91 5.60
CA HIS A 121 4.06 11.62 6.85
C HIS A 121 3.98 13.14 6.66
N SER A 122 3.85 13.59 5.43
CA SER A 122 3.74 14.98 5.03
C SER A 122 2.45 15.24 4.23
N ALA A 123 1.36 14.57 4.61
CA ALA A 123 0.04 14.70 4.01
C ALA A 123 -1.03 14.98 5.07
N PRO A 124 -2.20 15.53 4.69
CA PRO A 124 -3.28 15.81 5.64
C PRO A 124 -3.79 14.55 6.34
N ALA A 125 -4.21 14.74 7.58
CA ALA A 125 -4.85 13.71 8.38
C ALA A 125 -6.20 13.29 7.77
N ALA A 126 -6.24 12.06 7.24
CA ALA A 126 -7.49 11.44 6.79
C ALA A 126 -8.07 10.48 7.85
N VAL A 127 -7.25 9.93 8.76
CA VAL A 127 -7.69 9.06 9.87
C VAL A 127 -7.74 9.80 11.20
N GLY A 128 -6.73 10.59 11.54
CA GLY A 128 -6.63 11.33 12.79
C GLY A 128 -6.10 10.48 13.94
N ILE A 129 -4.90 9.91 13.80
CA ILE A 129 -4.23 9.15 14.86
C ILE A 129 -3.52 10.08 15.85
N PHE A 130 -3.38 9.65 17.10
CA PHE A 130 -2.84 10.43 18.21
C PHE A 130 -3.58 11.79 18.34
N GLN A 131 -2.89 12.90 18.16
CA GLN A 131 -3.49 14.24 18.34
C GLN A 131 -3.87 14.91 17.03
N ALA A 132 -3.51 14.35 15.87
CA ALA A 132 -3.98 14.86 14.57
C ALA A 132 -5.51 14.71 14.45
N THR A 133 -6.15 15.62 13.72
CA THR A 133 -7.60 15.63 13.51
C THR A 133 -7.90 15.51 12.03
N ALA A 134 -8.63 14.45 11.66
CA ALA A 134 -9.14 14.31 10.29
C ALA A 134 -10.20 15.38 9.98
N ASP A 135 -10.11 15.97 8.80
CA ASP A 135 -11.06 16.95 8.32
C ASP A 135 -12.13 16.28 7.44
N PRO A 136 -13.43 16.39 7.76
CA PRO A 136 -14.50 15.76 6.99
C PRO A 136 -14.64 16.28 5.55
N GLU A 137 -14.32 17.57 5.32
CA GLU A 137 -14.38 18.16 3.97
C GLU A 137 -13.25 17.59 3.11
N TYR A 138 -12.04 17.47 3.69
CA TYR A 138 -10.93 16.83 3.01
C TYR A 138 -11.20 15.34 2.71
N GLN A 139 -11.80 14.59 3.64
CA GLN A 139 -12.21 13.19 3.38
C GLN A 139 -13.22 13.11 2.23
N THR A 140 -14.17 14.03 2.16
CA THR A 140 -15.16 14.11 1.07
C THR A 140 -14.48 14.46 -0.27
N PHE A 141 -13.56 15.42 -0.25
CA PHE A 141 -12.74 15.78 -1.42
C PHE A 141 -11.92 14.57 -1.89
N LEU A 142 -11.18 13.93 -0.97
CA LEU A 142 -10.35 12.76 -1.27
C LEU A 142 -11.18 11.61 -1.87
N THR A 143 -12.37 11.32 -1.31
CA THR A 143 -13.30 10.30 -1.83
C THR A 143 -13.62 10.54 -3.31
N ARG A 144 -13.95 11.78 -3.69
CA ARG A 144 -14.27 12.13 -5.09
C ARG A 144 -13.07 12.01 -5.99
N ARG A 145 -11.91 12.51 -5.55
CA ARG A 145 -10.66 12.49 -6.33
C ARG A 145 -10.14 11.08 -6.58
N LEU A 146 -10.26 10.17 -5.60
CA LEU A 146 -9.96 8.75 -5.77
C LEU A 146 -10.89 8.09 -6.80
N ALA A 147 -12.17 8.41 -6.76
CA ALA A 147 -13.12 7.93 -7.77
C ALA A 147 -12.82 8.51 -9.16
N ASP A 148 -12.51 9.81 -9.26
CA ASP A 148 -12.15 10.47 -10.52
C ASP A 148 -10.91 9.82 -11.15
N ALA A 149 -9.90 9.44 -10.36
CA ALA A 149 -8.70 8.75 -10.86
C ALA A 149 -9.04 7.43 -11.58
N VAL A 150 -9.95 6.63 -11.00
CA VAL A 150 -10.37 5.37 -11.63
C VAL A 150 -11.20 5.64 -12.90
N LEU A 151 -12.15 6.58 -12.84
CA LEU A 151 -13.01 6.88 -13.96
C LEU A 151 -12.24 7.44 -15.17
N GLN A 152 -11.30 8.37 -14.92
CA GLN A 152 -10.41 8.89 -15.97
C GLN A 152 -9.50 7.80 -16.55
N ALA A 153 -8.97 6.90 -15.70
CA ALA A 153 -8.18 5.78 -16.19
C ALA A 153 -9.01 4.81 -17.04
N ILE A 154 -10.31 4.62 -16.74
CA ILE A 154 -11.23 3.85 -17.58
C ILE A 154 -11.46 4.54 -18.93
N ASP A 155 -11.65 5.86 -18.93
CA ASP A 155 -11.85 6.64 -20.15
C ASP A 155 -10.60 6.63 -21.06
N ASN A 156 -9.41 6.45 -20.48
CA ASN A 156 -8.12 6.38 -21.18
C ASN A 156 -7.74 4.96 -21.65
N LEU A 157 -8.63 3.96 -21.54
CA LEU A 157 -8.33 2.58 -21.95
C LEU A 157 -7.98 2.50 -23.45
N THR A 158 -6.79 1.99 -23.75
CA THR A 158 -6.27 1.78 -25.09
C THR A 158 -5.63 0.38 -25.20
N PRO A 159 -5.48 -0.22 -26.40
CA PRO A 159 -4.72 -1.45 -26.56
C PRO A 159 -3.34 -1.34 -25.94
N ALA A 160 -2.95 -2.36 -25.17
CA ALA A 160 -1.73 -2.32 -24.38
C ALA A 160 -1.07 -3.69 -24.27
N GLN A 161 0.20 -3.66 -23.91
CA GLN A 161 1.00 -4.80 -23.46
C GLN A 161 1.30 -4.62 -21.97
N VAL A 162 1.32 -5.73 -21.23
CA VAL A 162 1.65 -5.75 -19.80
C VAL A 162 2.88 -6.60 -19.53
N GLY A 163 3.72 -6.16 -18.62
CA GLY A 163 4.88 -6.91 -18.16
C GLY A 163 5.13 -6.66 -16.68
N TRP A 164 5.89 -7.57 -16.07
CA TRP A 164 6.29 -7.47 -14.66
C TRP A 164 7.65 -8.10 -14.44
N GLY A 165 8.26 -7.75 -13.31
CA GLY A 165 9.53 -8.31 -12.88
C GLY A 165 9.90 -7.83 -11.47
N VAL A 166 11.01 -8.36 -10.96
CA VAL A 166 11.52 -8.06 -9.63
C VAL A 166 12.99 -7.68 -9.72
N GLY A 167 13.34 -6.55 -9.13
CA GLY A 167 14.70 -6.09 -8.88
C GLY A 167 14.97 -6.00 -7.38
N THR A 168 16.09 -5.40 -7.00
CA THR A 168 16.44 -5.22 -5.59
C THR A 168 17.15 -3.89 -5.36
N GLU A 169 16.84 -3.24 -4.21
CA GLU A 169 17.56 -2.09 -3.68
C GLU A 169 17.77 -2.26 -2.16
N PRO A 170 18.89 -2.88 -1.73
CA PRO A 170 19.13 -3.19 -0.32
C PRO A 170 19.75 -2.04 0.49
N ARG A 171 20.20 -0.96 -0.15
CA ARG A 171 20.96 0.12 0.52
C ARG A 171 20.08 1.04 1.36
N ASP A 172 18.83 1.18 0.95
CA ASP A 172 17.90 2.16 1.50
C ASP A 172 16.80 1.54 2.37
N VAL A 173 16.93 0.27 2.76
CA VAL A 173 15.99 -0.41 3.65
C VAL A 173 16.71 -1.06 4.84
N SER A 174 16.29 -0.70 6.04
CA SER A 174 16.82 -1.22 7.32
C SER A 174 15.67 -1.55 8.25
N ASN A 175 15.77 -2.63 9.02
CA ASN A 175 14.82 -2.86 10.09
C ASN A 175 15.04 -1.80 11.19
N ARG A 176 13.98 -1.07 11.54
CA ARG A 176 14.05 0.05 12.50
C ARG A 176 13.90 -0.38 13.96
N ARG A 177 13.56 -1.65 14.19
CA ARG A 177 13.41 -2.28 15.50
C ARG A 177 14.69 -2.99 15.87
N TRP A 178 15.32 -2.61 16.98
CA TRP A 178 16.59 -3.17 17.41
C TRP A 178 16.48 -3.78 18.79
N LYS A 179 17.00 -5.00 18.95
CA LYS A 179 17.26 -5.57 20.27
C LYS A 179 18.36 -4.77 20.92
N MET A 180 18.12 -4.39 22.17
CA MET A 180 19.02 -3.55 22.95
C MET A 180 19.72 -4.37 24.02
N LYS A 181 20.91 -3.92 24.48
CA LYS A 181 21.56 -4.52 25.63
C LYS A 181 20.63 -4.49 26.85
N ASP A 182 20.79 -5.46 27.74
CA ASP A 182 19.98 -5.57 28.95
C ASP A 182 19.95 -4.26 29.74
N GLY A 183 18.75 -3.86 30.16
CA GLY A 183 18.51 -2.62 30.88
C GLY A 183 18.54 -1.33 30.07
N THR A 184 18.86 -1.39 28.77
CA THR A 184 18.89 -0.22 27.87
C THR A 184 17.73 -0.21 26.87
N GLY A 185 16.80 -1.15 26.98
CA GLY A 185 15.59 -1.24 26.18
C GLY A 185 14.67 -0.02 26.32
N ASN A 186 13.59 -0.02 25.59
CA ASN A 186 12.62 1.06 25.60
C ASN A 186 11.64 0.89 26.77
N LYS A 187 11.38 1.94 27.53
CA LYS A 187 10.32 1.92 28.53
C LYS A 187 8.98 1.79 27.83
N ASN A 188 8.21 0.78 28.18
CA ASN A 188 6.86 0.58 27.67
C ASN A 188 5.92 1.64 28.28
N LEU A 189 5.42 2.54 27.46
CA LEU A 189 4.59 3.66 27.92
C LEU A 189 3.14 3.24 28.25
N VAL A 190 2.74 2.01 27.91
CA VAL A 190 1.41 1.45 28.24
C VAL A 190 1.46 0.69 29.56
N THR A 191 2.48 -0.15 29.76
CA THR A 191 2.59 -1.07 30.92
C THR A 191 3.52 -0.55 32.01
N GLY A 192 4.41 0.39 31.69
CA GLY A 192 5.46 0.88 32.59
C GLY A 192 6.68 -0.05 32.74
N GLY A 193 6.66 -1.22 32.07
CA GLY A 193 7.79 -2.16 32.02
C GLY A 193 8.88 -1.72 31.02
N ASN A 194 9.84 -2.60 30.79
CA ASN A 194 10.87 -2.41 29.75
C ASN A 194 10.68 -3.44 28.65
N ASP A 195 10.76 -2.98 27.40
CA ASP A 195 10.75 -3.82 26.21
C ASP A 195 12.18 -4.25 25.83
N VAL A 196 12.30 -5.39 25.17
CA VAL A 196 13.57 -5.89 24.61
C VAL A 196 14.00 -5.05 23.40
N VAL A 197 13.02 -4.55 22.65
CA VAL A 197 13.22 -3.85 21.38
C VAL A 197 12.98 -2.35 21.51
N ARG A 198 13.82 -1.58 20.83
CA ARG A 198 13.65 -0.13 20.65
C ARG A 198 13.45 0.19 19.16
N MET A 199 12.39 0.94 18.87
CA MET A 199 12.16 1.54 17.55
C MET A 199 13.07 2.78 17.40
N ASN A 200 13.69 2.91 16.24
CA ASN A 200 14.54 4.04 15.89
C ASN A 200 15.56 4.40 17.00
N PRO A 201 16.38 3.45 17.45
CA PRO A 201 17.43 3.76 18.41
C PRO A 201 18.40 4.76 17.76
N ARG A 202 19.20 5.43 18.60
CA ARG A 202 20.21 6.35 18.08
C ARG A 202 21.20 5.61 17.16
N PRO A 203 21.38 6.03 15.91
CA PRO A 203 22.34 5.44 15.00
C PRO A 203 23.77 5.48 15.59
N GLY A 204 24.53 4.40 15.42
CA GLY A 204 25.89 4.25 15.98
C GLY A 204 25.92 4.05 17.50
N SER A 205 24.79 3.79 18.15
CA SER A 205 24.77 3.54 19.61
C SER A 205 25.51 2.24 19.97
N PRO A 206 26.37 2.24 21.00
CA PRO A 206 27.02 1.02 21.48
C PRO A 206 26.06 0.05 22.19
N GLU A 207 24.80 0.44 22.41
CA GLU A 207 23.75 -0.37 23.05
C GLU A 207 23.02 -1.27 22.06
N LEU A 208 23.23 -1.10 20.77
CA LEU A 208 22.63 -1.93 19.72
C LEU A 208 23.21 -3.35 19.76
N VAL A 209 22.33 -4.36 19.74
CA VAL A 209 22.71 -5.77 19.64
C VAL A 209 22.53 -6.26 18.19
N GLU A 210 21.30 -6.36 17.73
CA GLU A 210 20.94 -6.80 16.38
C GLU A 210 19.56 -6.28 15.99
N PRO A 211 19.25 -6.21 14.67
CA PRO A 211 17.90 -5.95 14.20
C PRO A 211 16.93 -7.02 14.73
N ALA A 212 15.70 -6.61 15.07
CA ALA A 212 14.69 -7.53 15.60
C ALA A 212 13.94 -8.33 14.53
N GLY A 213 14.10 -7.97 13.26
CA GLY A 213 13.47 -8.63 12.11
C GLY A 213 14.27 -8.46 10.82
N PRO A 214 13.86 -9.12 9.74
CA PRO A 214 14.45 -8.98 8.41
C PRO A 214 14.02 -7.66 7.75
N THR A 215 14.51 -7.45 6.53
CA THR A 215 14.01 -6.46 5.55
C THR A 215 13.68 -7.15 4.25
N ASP A 216 12.82 -6.54 3.45
CA ASP A 216 12.53 -6.98 2.09
C ASP A 216 13.06 -5.93 1.09
N PRO A 217 14.22 -6.17 0.48
CA PRO A 217 14.86 -5.22 -0.43
C PRO A 217 14.34 -5.32 -1.88
N GLU A 218 13.33 -6.14 -2.15
CA GLU A 218 12.83 -6.28 -3.51
C GLU A 218 12.10 -5.03 -4.00
N VAL A 219 12.33 -4.70 -5.27
CA VAL A 219 11.59 -3.71 -6.04
C VAL A 219 10.78 -4.46 -7.09
N SER A 220 9.50 -4.72 -6.77
CA SER A 220 8.57 -5.36 -7.71
C SER A 220 8.00 -4.31 -8.67
N VAL A 221 7.92 -4.64 -9.96
CA VAL A 221 7.48 -3.71 -11.00
C VAL A 221 6.41 -4.36 -11.87
N LEU A 222 5.30 -3.65 -12.08
CA LEU A 222 4.28 -3.89 -13.09
C LEU A 222 4.28 -2.71 -14.05
N ALA A 223 4.38 -2.95 -15.36
CA ALA A 223 4.36 -1.87 -16.35
C ALA A 223 3.43 -2.20 -17.51
N VAL A 224 2.86 -1.16 -18.08
CA VAL A 224 2.02 -1.22 -19.28
C VAL A 224 2.51 -0.22 -20.31
N LYS A 225 2.47 -0.62 -21.59
CA LYS A 225 2.82 0.22 -22.73
C LYS A 225 1.87 -0.07 -23.90
N THR A 226 1.80 0.83 -24.85
CA THR A 226 1.09 0.60 -26.12
C THR A 226 1.83 -0.46 -26.96
N PRO A 227 1.18 -1.10 -27.94
CA PRO A 227 1.84 -2.07 -28.83
C PRO A 227 3.01 -1.50 -29.63
N ASP A 228 3.00 -0.20 -29.91
CA ASP A 228 4.10 0.54 -30.57
C ASP A 228 5.20 1.01 -29.60
N GLY A 229 5.07 0.68 -28.30
CA GLY A 229 6.13 0.81 -27.32
C GLY A 229 6.08 2.05 -26.42
N HIS A 230 5.08 2.94 -26.54
CA HIS A 230 4.95 4.11 -25.67
C HIS A 230 4.50 3.68 -24.25
N PRO A 231 5.19 4.06 -23.17
CA PRO A 231 4.82 3.69 -21.81
C PRO A 231 3.50 4.37 -21.42
N ILE A 232 2.54 3.60 -20.88
CA ILE A 232 1.26 4.11 -20.36
C ILE A 232 1.39 4.35 -18.85
N ALA A 233 1.84 3.31 -18.11
CA ALA A 233 2.03 3.42 -16.67
C ALA A 233 3.06 2.41 -16.14
N LEU A 234 3.59 2.72 -14.94
CA LEU A 234 4.45 1.84 -14.17
C LEU A 234 4.08 1.92 -12.69
N LEU A 235 3.75 0.77 -12.09
CA LEU A 235 3.66 0.59 -10.66
C LEU A 235 4.92 -0.12 -10.16
N ALA A 236 5.65 0.52 -9.23
CA ALA A 236 6.65 -0.16 -8.42
C ALA A 236 6.12 -0.38 -7.00
N ASN A 237 6.69 -1.36 -6.31
CA ASN A 237 6.43 -1.64 -4.90
C ASN A 237 7.76 -1.82 -4.17
N TYR A 238 7.93 -1.13 -3.03
CA TYR A 238 9.14 -1.20 -2.22
C TYR A 238 8.79 -1.16 -0.74
N SER A 239 9.40 -2.04 0.06
CA SER A 239 9.07 -2.25 1.48
C SER A 239 9.86 -1.31 2.39
N MET A 240 9.68 0.00 2.22
CA MET A 240 10.36 1.03 3.00
C MET A 240 9.36 2.13 3.40
N HIS A 241 9.32 2.45 4.68
CA HIS A 241 8.47 3.49 5.27
C HIS A 241 8.69 4.84 4.56
N TYR A 242 8.25 5.94 5.09
CA TYR A 242 8.59 7.27 4.56
C TYR A 242 10.04 7.64 4.86
N CYS A 243 10.64 8.53 4.06
CA CYS A 243 11.96 9.10 4.33
C CYS A 243 11.91 10.21 5.36
N GLY A 244 10.95 11.12 5.26
CA GLY A 244 10.93 12.34 6.05
C GLY A 244 12.04 13.32 5.66
N GLY A 245 12.46 14.17 6.61
CA GLY A 245 13.52 15.15 6.31
C GLY A 245 13.08 16.27 5.37
N VAL A 246 11.79 16.62 5.40
CA VAL A 246 11.18 17.67 4.56
C VAL A 246 11.52 19.11 5.01
N GLY A 247 12.33 19.26 6.05
CA GLY A 247 12.86 20.58 6.46
C GLY A 247 11.98 21.38 7.41
N GLY A 248 10.88 20.84 7.90
CA GLY A 248 10.05 21.49 8.92
C GLY A 248 8.68 20.87 9.07
N ASP A 249 8.06 21.13 10.21
CA ASP A 249 6.67 20.74 10.46
C ASP A 249 5.74 21.55 9.55
N GLY A 250 4.69 20.91 9.04
CA GLY A 250 3.70 21.58 8.18
C GLY A 250 4.06 21.68 6.70
N ILE A 251 5.17 21.11 6.26
CA ILE A 251 5.48 20.95 4.83
C ILE A 251 4.67 19.76 4.27
N ILE A 252 3.93 20.00 3.19
CA ILE A 252 3.21 18.98 2.44
C ILE A 252 4.10 18.47 1.32
N SER A 253 4.27 17.15 1.24
CA SER A 253 5.11 16.48 0.26
C SER A 253 4.68 15.02 0.07
N ALA A 254 4.78 14.54 -1.16
CA ALA A 254 4.60 13.12 -1.48
C ALA A 254 5.81 12.25 -1.09
N ASP A 255 6.84 12.84 -0.41
CA ASP A 255 8.04 12.14 0.03
C ASP A 255 8.78 11.44 -1.14
N TYR A 256 9.56 10.39 -0.88
CA TYR A 256 10.29 9.67 -1.94
C TYR A 256 9.35 8.97 -2.94
N PHE A 257 8.09 8.74 -2.59
CA PHE A 257 7.09 8.15 -3.50
C PHE A 257 6.82 9.09 -4.69
N GLY A 258 6.59 10.38 -4.43
CA GLY A 258 6.43 11.38 -5.49
C GLY A 258 7.71 11.61 -6.27
N ALA A 259 8.85 11.74 -5.58
CA ALA A 259 10.16 11.92 -6.21
C ALA A 259 10.54 10.73 -7.12
N PHE A 260 10.21 9.50 -6.73
CA PHE A 260 10.34 8.30 -7.58
C PHE A 260 9.53 8.44 -8.87
N CYS A 261 8.26 8.89 -8.77
CA CYS A 261 7.38 9.01 -9.91
C CYS A 261 7.94 9.98 -10.97
N GLU A 262 8.49 11.11 -10.54
CA GLU A 262 9.14 12.06 -11.46
C GLU A 262 10.44 11.47 -12.02
N ARG A 263 11.26 10.82 -11.20
CA ARG A 263 12.52 10.24 -11.64
C ARG A 263 12.36 9.13 -12.67
N ILE A 264 11.44 8.19 -12.46
CA ILE A 264 11.23 7.09 -13.43
C ILE A 264 10.63 7.59 -14.74
N LYS A 265 9.80 8.64 -14.70
CA LYS A 265 9.26 9.33 -15.88
C LYS A 265 10.40 9.96 -16.72
N GLU A 266 11.33 10.65 -16.09
CA GLU A 266 12.55 11.17 -16.75
C GLU A 266 13.39 10.04 -17.38
N LEU A 267 13.65 8.96 -16.60
CA LEU A 267 14.47 7.84 -17.06
C LEU A 267 13.88 7.07 -18.24
N LEU A 268 12.54 7.12 -18.42
CA LEU A 268 11.83 6.55 -19.55
C LEU A 268 11.65 7.54 -20.71
N GLY A 269 12.04 8.81 -20.55
CA GLY A 269 11.88 9.87 -21.56
C GLY A 269 10.40 10.23 -21.82
N ALA A 270 9.54 10.08 -20.79
CA ALA A 270 8.10 10.22 -20.93
C ALA A 270 7.53 11.55 -20.38
N GLU A 271 8.38 12.58 -20.13
CA GLU A 271 7.97 13.85 -19.51
C GLU A 271 7.01 14.66 -20.37
N LYS A 272 7.12 14.54 -21.67
CA LYS A 272 6.32 15.29 -22.67
C LYS A 272 5.33 14.43 -23.43
N GLN A 273 5.09 13.20 -22.96
CA GLN A 273 4.20 12.27 -23.63
C GLN A 273 2.73 12.69 -23.44
N GLU A 274 1.93 12.54 -24.52
CA GLU A 274 0.47 12.70 -24.52
C GLU A 274 -0.20 11.43 -25.10
N PRO A 275 -1.08 10.77 -24.38
CA PRO A 275 -1.47 10.99 -22.98
C PRO A 275 -0.30 10.84 -22.01
N ALA A 276 -0.35 11.57 -20.89
CA ALA A 276 0.73 11.58 -19.90
C ALA A 276 1.00 10.17 -19.32
N PHE A 277 2.27 9.80 -19.25
CA PHE A 277 2.71 8.60 -18.53
C PHE A 277 2.45 8.73 -17.01
N VAL A 278 1.93 7.68 -16.40
CA VAL A 278 1.63 7.63 -14.97
C VAL A 278 2.55 6.64 -14.25
N ALA A 279 3.47 7.17 -13.43
CA ALA A 279 4.24 6.36 -12.49
C ALA A 279 3.58 6.35 -11.12
N MET A 280 3.71 5.25 -10.39
CA MET A 280 3.31 5.15 -8.99
C MET A 280 4.25 4.21 -8.22
N LEU A 281 4.49 4.54 -6.95
CA LEU A 281 5.22 3.71 -6.00
C LEU A 281 4.30 3.38 -4.83
N SER A 282 3.92 2.12 -4.70
CA SER A 282 3.17 1.63 -3.55
C SER A 282 4.10 1.21 -2.42
N ASN A 283 3.64 1.36 -1.19
CA ASN A 283 4.36 0.86 -0.03
C ASN A 283 4.20 -0.67 0.06
N GLY A 284 5.32 -1.36 0.22
CA GLY A 284 5.39 -2.80 0.50
C GLY A 284 5.14 -3.10 1.98
N THR A 285 5.77 -4.15 2.50
CA THR A 285 5.65 -4.50 3.93
C THR A 285 6.71 -3.75 4.74
N SER A 286 6.40 -2.53 5.14
CA SER A 286 7.33 -1.58 5.73
C SER A 286 7.07 -1.24 7.20
N GLY A 287 6.11 -1.90 7.86
CA GLY A 287 5.70 -1.56 9.22
C GLY A 287 6.84 -1.53 10.25
N ASP A 288 7.92 -2.25 10.01
CA ASP A 288 9.12 -2.27 10.85
C ASP A 288 10.40 -1.85 10.13
N CYS A 289 10.31 -1.25 8.92
CA CYS A 289 11.45 -0.87 8.09
C CYS A 289 11.50 0.63 7.80
N ASN A 290 12.70 1.21 7.72
CA ASN A 290 12.93 2.57 7.23
C ASN A 290 14.29 2.68 6.52
N SER A 291 14.68 3.91 6.11
CA SER A 291 15.92 4.19 5.38
C SER A 291 17.08 4.62 6.28
N ILE A 292 17.05 4.36 7.59
CA ILE A 292 18.10 4.75 8.52
C ILE A 292 19.12 3.61 8.68
N ASP A 293 20.39 3.91 8.40
CA ASP A 293 21.48 2.99 8.77
C ASP A 293 21.82 3.15 10.25
N PHE A 294 21.33 2.25 11.09
CA PHE A 294 21.55 2.29 12.53
C PHE A 294 22.96 1.88 12.96
N ARG A 295 23.77 1.27 12.09
CA ARG A 295 25.14 0.87 12.41
C ARG A 295 26.14 2.00 12.26
N SER A 296 25.83 2.98 11.43
CA SER A 296 26.67 4.14 11.18
C SER A 296 26.20 5.35 12.01
N PRO A 297 27.10 6.31 12.32
CA PRO A 297 26.69 7.58 12.90
C PRO A 297 25.66 8.32 12.02
N PRO A 298 24.74 9.12 12.62
CA PRO A 298 23.75 9.85 11.85
C PRO A 298 24.43 10.83 10.87
N LYS A 299 23.91 10.87 9.64
CA LYS A 299 24.32 11.85 8.63
C LYS A 299 23.49 13.12 8.79
N ASN A 300 24.14 14.27 8.71
CA ASN A 300 23.46 15.56 8.64
C ASN A 300 23.30 15.93 7.17
N GLU A 301 22.15 15.57 6.59
CA GLU A 301 21.82 15.85 5.19
C GLU A 301 20.89 17.07 5.12
N PRO A 302 20.96 17.91 4.07
CA PRO A 302 20.00 18.99 3.88
C PRO A 302 18.58 18.44 3.63
N PRO A 303 17.53 19.26 3.84
CA PRO A 303 16.15 18.84 3.54
C PRO A 303 16.04 18.24 2.14
N PHE A 304 15.21 17.21 2.02
CA PHE A 304 14.92 16.44 0.79
C PHE A 304 16.09 15.61 0.21
N ALA A 305 17.32 15.74 0.70
CA ALA A 305 18.47 15.01 0.13
C ALA A 305 18.29 13.48 0.21
N GLN A 306 17.83 12.97 1.35
CA GLN A 306 17.54 11.55 1.51
C GLN A 306 16.38 11.10 0.63
N ILE A 307 15.31 11.89 0.54
CA ILE A 307 14.15 11.65 -0.34
C ILE A 307 14.60 11.42 -1.79
N HIS A 308 15.40 12.36 -2.33
CA HIS A 308 15.89 12.25 -3.71
C HIS A 308 16.86 11.10 -3.91
N ARG A 309 17.73 10.81 -2.94
CA ARG A 309 18.66 9.68 -3.03
C ARG A 309 17.89 8.35 -3.10
N VAL A 310 16.99 8.10 -2.16
CA VAL A 310 16.18 6.88 -2.12
C VAL A 310 15.32 6.75 -3.38
N ALA A 311 14.67 7.84 -3.79
CA ALA A 311 13.85 7.85 -5.01
C ALA A 311 14.67 7.48 -6.26
N ASN A 312 15.88 8.03 -6.40
CA ASN A 312 16.78 7.73 -7.51
C ASN A 312 17.23 6.26 -7.50
N ASP A 313 17.64 5.74 -6.35
CA ASP A 313 18.13 4.38 -6.21
C ASP A 313 17.03 3.35 -6.52
N VAL A 314 15.80 3.57 -6.04
CA VAL A 314 14.64 2.72 -6.34
C VAL A 314 14.21 2.86 -7.80
N ALA A 315 14.27 4.07 -8.39
CA ALA A 315 13.94 4.28 -9.80
C ALA A 315 14.96 3.61 -10.74
N ASP A 316 16.25 3.64 -10.39
CA ASP A 316 17.30 2.95 -11.15
C ASP A 316 17.10 1.41 -11.09
N ALA A 317 16.69 0.86 -9.94
CA ALA A 317 16.36 -0.54 -9.81
C ALA A 317 15.12 -0.89 -10.66
N ALA A 318 14.06 -0.08 -10.61
CA ALA A 318 12.84 -0.27 -11.40
C ALA A 318 13.13 -0.17 -12.93
N LEU A 319 13.98 0.77 -13.36
CA LEU A 319 14.40 0.91 -14.76
C LEU A 319 15.14 -0.34 -15.27
N LYS A 320 16.02 -0.92 -14.44
CA LYS A 320 16.72 -2.16 -14.80
C LYS A 320 15.74 -3.31 -15.03
N VAL A 321 14.72 -3.42 -14.17
CA VAL A 321 13.64 -4.40 -14.33
C VAL A 321 12.86 -4.13 -15.61
N TYR A 322 12.41 -2.89 -15.85
CA TYR A 322 11.65 -2.49 -17.03
C TYR A 322 12.37 -2.84 -18.34
N LYS A 323 13.67 -2.58 -18.42
CA LYS A 323 14.49 -2.87 -19.62
C LYS A 323 14.64 -4.38 -19.93
N GLN A 324 14.49 -5.25 -18.92
CA GLN A 324 14.59 -6.70 -19.06
C GLN A 324 13.23 -7.40 -19.14
N MET A 325 12.15 -6.64 -18.94
CA MET A 325 10.78 -7.12 -18.84
C MET A 325 10.29 -7.68 -20.17
N LYS A 326 9.59 -8.80 -20.11
CA LYS A 326 8.87 -9.36 -21.26
C LYS A 326 7.43 -8.87 -21.20
N PHE A 327 7.01 -8.17 -22.23
CA PHE A 327 5.65 -7.69 -22.36
C PHE A 327 4.78 -8.70 -23.11
N GLN A 328 3.53 -8.85 -22.68
CA GLN A 328 2.54 -9.76 -23.22
C GLN A 328 1.34 -8.95 -23.72
N ASP A 329 0.80 -9.34 -24.91
CA ASP A 329 -0.35 -8.67 -25.53
C ASP A 329 -1.65 -8.94 -24.79
N TRP A 330 -1.72 -10.06 -24.07
CA TRP A 330 -2.87 -10.46 -23.27
C TRP A 330 -2.45 -11.35 -22.10
N VAL A 331 -3.11 -11.16 -20.97
CA VAL A 331 -3.03 -12.04 -19.79
C VAL A 331 -4.40 -12.09 -19.12
N GLU A 332 -4.70 -13.21 -18.46
CA GLU A 332 -5.89 -13.33 -17.64
C GLU A 332 -5.77 -12.45 -16.39
N LEU A 333 -6.87 -11.75 -16.06
CA LEU A 333 -7.00 -10.95 -14.85
C LEU A 333 -7.96 -11.62 -13.87
N LYS A 334 -7.58 -11.77 -12.61
CA LYS A 334 -8.46 -12.28 -11.56
C LYS A 334 -8.36 -11.43 -10.29
N SER A 335 -9.45 -11.39 -9.54
CA SER A 335 -9.51 -10.79 -8.20
C SER A 335 -10.28 -11.69 -7.25
N ALA A 336 -9.88 -11.68 -5.98
CA ALA A 336 -10.69 -12.21 -4.88
C ALA A 336 -10.54 -11.31 -3.67
N GLN A 337 -11.59 -11.21 -2.87
CA GLN A 337 -11.56 -10.51 -1.59
C GLN A 337 -12.33 -11.27 -0.53
N LYS A 338 -11.94 -11.08 0.72
CA LYS A 338 -12.58 -11.68 1.89
C LYS A 338 -12.55 -10.68 3.04
N GLU A 339 -13.60 -10.67 3.82
CA GLU A 339 -13.62 -9.96 5.10
C GLU A 339 -13.47 -10.99 6.22
N ILE A 340 -12.55 -10.71 7.16
CA ILE A 340 -12.39 -11.49 8.39
C ILE A 340 -12.61 -10.59 9.61
N SER A 341 -13.12 -11.15 10.70
CA SER A 341 -13.30 -10.44 11.97
C SER A 341 -12.07 -10.67 12.85
N LEU A 342 -11.48 -9.59 13.37
CA LEU A 342 -10.35 -9.65 14.29
C LEU A 342 -10.68 -8.90 15.58
N ALA A 343 -10.24 -9.47 16.71
CA ALA A 343 -10.46 -8.87 18.02
C ALA A 343 -9.62 -7.60 18.22
N VAL A 344 -10.19 -6.66 18.98
CA VAL A 344 -9.56 -5.40 19.37
C VAL A 344 -9.00 -5.51 20.78
N ARG A 345 -7.73 -5.16 20.96
CA ARG A 345 -7.07 -5.08 22.27
C ARG A 345 -7.58 -3.87 23.05
N ARG A 346 -8.82 -3.94 23.55
CA ARG A 346 -9.43 -2.88 24.36
C ARG A 346 -8.84 -2.85 25.78
N PRO A 347 -8.84 -1.68 26.44
CA PRO A 347 -8.53 -1.64 27.88
C PRO A 347 -9.63 -2.35 28.68
N ASP A 348 -9.27 -3.05 29.74
CA ASP A 348 -10.22 -3.49 30.75
C ASP A 348 -10.69 -2.30 31.63
N ALA A 349 -11.65 -2.54 32.51
CA ALA A 349 -12.25 -1.48 33.35
C ALA A 349 -11.21 -0.79 34.25
N GLU A 350 -10.28 -1.55 34.85
CA GLU A 350 -9.24 -1.00 35.72
C GLU A 350 -8.23 -0.15 34.92
N GLN A 351 -7.79 -0.64 33.77
CA GLN A 351 -6.91 0.10 32.87
C GLN A 351 -7.55 1.41 32.37
N LEU A 352 -8.86 1.37 32.07
CA LEU A 352 -9.62 2.54 31.63
C LEU A 352 -9.71 3.60 32.75
N GLU A 353 -10.02 3.19 33.97
CA GLU A 353 -10.10 4.14 35.10
C GLU A 353 -8.71 4.72 35.45
N ARG A 354 -7.65 3.93 35.38
CA ARG A 354 -6.27 4.46 35.52
C ARG A 354 -5.95 5.48 34.42
N ALA A 355 -6.30 5.19 33.18
CA ALA A 355 -6.06 6.10 32.05
C ALA A 355 -6.83 7.43 32.22
N LYS A 356 -8.09 7.39 32.64
CA LYS A 356 -8.88 8.60 32.92
C LYS A 356 -8.27 9.41 34.07
N ALA A 357 -7.89 8.77 35.16
CA ALA A 357 -7.25 9.43 36.31
C ALA A 357 -5.90 10.07 35.95
N GLN A 358 -5.12 9.42 35.06
CA GLN A 358 -3.88 9.97 34.56
C GLN A 358 -4.14 11.21 33.69
N LEU A 359 -5.07 11.15 32.74
CA LEU A 359 -5.42 12.29 31.87
C LEU A 359 -5.95 13.49 32.64
N ALA A 360 -6.68 13.28 33.75
CA ALA A 360 -7.16 14.36 34.59
C ALA A 360 -6.03 15.18 35.25
N LYS A 361 -4.83 14.61 35.33
CA LYS A 361 -3.62 15.23 35.90
C LYS A 361 -2.60 15.62 34.83
N ALA A 362 -2.81 15.23 33.56
CA ALA A 362 -1.86 15.43 32.48
C ALA A 362 -1.71 16.93 32.17
N GLU A 363 -0.48 17.37 32.07
CA GLU A 363 -0.17 18.74 31.65
C GLU A 363 -0.19 18.85 30.14
N LYS A 364 -0.76 19.94 29.65
CA LYS A 364 -0.79 20.28 28.22
C LYS A 364 0.11 21.47 27.94
N ARG A 365 0.88 21.38 26.88
CA ARG A 365 1.63 22.51 26.34
C ARG A 365 0.97 22.92 25.03
N ASN A 366 0.62 24.17 24.88
CA ASN A 366 -0.13 24.69 23.70
C ASN A 366 -1.41 23.87 23.41
N GLY A 367 -2.12 23.42 24.45
CA GLY A 367 -3.35 22.63 24.28
C GLY A 367 -3.14 21.13 23.99
N GLN A 368 -1.92 20.68 23.79
CA GLN A 368 -1.58 19.30 23.44
C GLN A 368 -0.81 18.58 24.56
N LEU A 369 -1.01 17.26 24.64
CA LEU A 369 -0.19 16.36 25.47
C LEU A 369 1.23 16.29 24.90
N GLN A 370 2.21 16.08 25.80
CA GLN A 370 3.59 15.87 25.37
C GLN A 370 3.72 14.56 24.58
N PRO A 371 4.34 14.56 23.39
CA PRO A 371 4.59 13.34 22.62
C PRO A 371 5.54 12.39 23.36
N TRP A 372 5.45 11.11 23.07
CA TRP A 372 6.27 10.05 23.66
C TRP A 372 6.16 9.95 25.19
N THR A 373 4.97 10.23 25.73
CA THR A 373 4.65 10.08 27.16
C THR A 373 3.54 9.05 27.39
N SER A 374 3.43 8.55 28.60
CA SER A 374 2.32 7.66 29.00
C SER A 374 0.96 8.34 28.91
N ASP A 375 0.89 9.69 28.92
CA ASP A 375 -0.37 10.44 28.79
C ASP A 375 -0.98 10.29 27.39
N ILE A 376 -0.16 10.23 26.35
CA ILE A 376 -0.62 9.92 24.98
C ILE A 376 -1.29 8.53 24.96
N TYR A 377 -0.68 7.52 25.59
CA TYR A 377 -1.23 6.16 25.63
C TYR A 377 -2.43 6.03 26.56
N ALA A 378 -2.51 6.84 27.62
CA ALA A 378 -3.73 6.97 28.42
C ALA A 378 -4.89 7.53 27.59
N ARG A 379 -4.64 8.56 26.73
CA ARG A 379 -5.62 9.08 25.79
C ARG A 379 -6.03 8.01 24.78
N GLU A 380 -5.08 7.29 24.20
CA GLU A 380 -5.38 6.21 23.25
C GLU A 380 -6.18 5.07 23.90
N ALA A 381 -5.91 4.73 25.17
CA ALA A 381 -6.71 3.75 25.90
C ALA A 381 -8.17 4.20 26.07
N VAL A 382 -8.42 5.47 26.43
CA VAL A 382 -9.78 6.02 26.53
C VAL A 382 -10.49 5.96 25.17
N LEU A 383 -9.83 6.34 24.08
CA LEU A 383 -10.42 6.29 22.73
C LEU A 383 -10.69 4.86 22.24
N LEU A 384 -9.80 3.91 22.57
CA LEU A 384 -9.99 2.50 22.22
C LEU A 384 -11.11 1.83 23.03
N SER A 385 -11.49 2.37 24.20
CA SER A 385 -12.62 1.84 24.96
C SER A 385 -13.94 1.90 24.21
N ASP A 386 -14.06 2.86 23.28
CA ASP A 386 -15.24 3.06 22.42
C ASP A 386 -15.24 2.17 21.16
N TYR A 387 -14.12 1.49 20.88
CA TYR A 387 -14.05 0.57 19.73
C TYR A 387 -14.91 -0.67 19.98
N PRO A 388 -15.45 -1.32 18.92
CA PRO A 388 -16.13 -2.61 19.04
C PRO A 388 -15.16 -3.68 19.54
N ALA A 389 -15.67 -4.80 20.05
CA ALA A 389 -14.83 -5.92 20.48
C ALA A 389 -14.05 -6.56 19.32
N GLU A 390 -14.63 -6.52 18.13
CA GLU A 390 -14.04 -7.01 16.89
C GLU A 390 -14.25 -5.99 15.78
N VAL A 391 -13.32 -5.99 14.80
CA VAL A 391 -13.39 -5.14 13.61
C VAL A 391 -13.30 -5.99 12.34
N PRO A 392 -14.04 -5.63 11.28
CA PRO A 392 -13.94 -6.29 9.99
C PRO A 392 -12.69 -5.81 9.24
N ILE A 393 -11.86 -6.75 8.81
CA ILE A 393 -10.65 -6.51 8.03
C ILE A 393 -10.87 -7.03 6.62
N ILE A 394 -10.80 -6.14 5.63
CA ILE A 394 -10.95 -6.50 4.23
C ILE A 394 -9.60 -6.86 3.63
N LEU A 395 -9.48 -8.07 3.10
CA LEU A 395 -8.30 -8.60 2.44
C LEU A 395 -8.62 -8.81 0.97
N GLN A 396 -7.68 -8.50 0.08
CA GLN A 396 -7.90 -8.62 -1.34
C GLN A 396 -6.63 -9.15 -2.02
N VAL A 397 -6.81 -9.90 -3.09
CA VAL A 397 -5.70 -10.32 -3.97
C VAL A 397 -6.07 -10.08 -5.42
N PHE A 398 -5.07 -9.70 -6.23
CA PHE A 398 -5.16 -9.67 -7.68
C PHE A 398 -4.16 -10.66 -8.28
N ARG A 399 -4.54 -11.22 -9.44
CA ARG A 399 -3.65 -11.96 -10.32
C ARG A 399 -3.68 -11.32 -11.70
N ILE A 400 -2.51 -10.99 -12.22
CA ILE A 400 -2.29 -10.39 -13.53
C ILE A 400 -1.33 -11.32 -14.26
N GLY A 401 -1.85 -12.25 -15.08
CA GLY A 401 -1.07 -13.36 -15.59
C GLY A 401 -0.48 -14.21 -14.46
N ASP A 402 0.85 -14.23 -14.33
CA ASP A 402 1.55 -14.93 -13.25
C ASP A 402 1.95 -14.02 -12.08
N LEU A 403 1.63 -12.72 -12.14
CA LEU A 403 1.90 -11.80 -11.05
C LEU A 403 0.78 -11.83 -10.01
N GLY A 404 1.14 -12.01 -8.73
CA GLY A 404 0.25 -11.90 -7.57
C GLY A 404 0.42 -10.58 -6.83
N ILE A 405 -0.69 -9.93 -6.45
CA ILE A 405 -0.68 -8.73 -5.61
C ILE A 405 -1.61 -8.98 -4.43
N ALA A 406 -1.07 -8.91 -3.20
CA ALA A 406 -1.84 -8.93 -1.96
C ALA A 406 -2.10 -7.50 -1.47
N ALA A 407 -3.29 -7.24 -0.92
CA ALA A 407 -3.68 -5.95 -0.35
C ALA A 407 -4.11 -6.15 1.11
N ILE A 408 -3.41 -5.48 2.04
CA ILE A 408 -3.61 -5.60 3.48
C ILE A 408 -3.78 -4.21 4.09
N PRO A 409 -4.87 -3.93 4.87
CA PRO A 409 -5.17 -2.61 5.41
C PRO A 409 -4.44 -2.33 6.74
N CYS A 410 -3.16 -2.61 6.81
CA CYS A 410 -2.32 -2.44 7.99
C CYS A 410 -0.93 -1.93 7.59
N GLU A 411 -0.14 -1.47 8.56
CA GLU A 411 1.31 -1.30 8.45
C GLU A 411 1.97 -2.66 8.72
N VAL A 412 2.27 -3.39 7.65
CA VAL A 412 2.62 -4.81 7.68
C VAL A 412 4.11 -5.00 7.94
N PHE A 413 4.49 -5.85 8.88
CA PHE A 413 5.90 -6.18 9.13
C PHE A 413 6.51 -6.99 7.98
N ALA A 414 7.80 -6.76 7.71
CA ALA A 414 8.54 -7.41 6.63
C ALA A 414 8.50 -8.95 6.69
N GLU A 415 8.52 -9.55 7.89
CA GLU A 415 8.40 -11.00 8.09
C GLU A 415 7.17 -11.58 7.40
N ILE A 416 6.02 -10.85 7.44
CA ILE A 416 4.75 -11.31 6.88
C ILE A 416 4.79 -11.26 5.35
N GLY A 417 5.33 -10.17 4.78
CA GLY A 417 5.49 -10.03 3.33
C GLY A 417 6.41 -11.10 2.73
N LEU A 418 7.54 -11.36 3.38
CA LEU A 418 8.47 -12.41 2.98
C LEU A 418 7.83 -13.81 3.06
N GLU A 419 7.04 -14.07 4.10
CA GLU A 419 6.34 -15.34 4.25
C GLU A 419 5.21 -15.50 3.21
N LEU A 420 4.50 -14.41 2.86
CA LEU A 420 3.53 -14.40 1.76
C LEU A 420 4.21 -14.72 0.43
N LYS A 421 5.32 -14.06 0.09
CA LYS A 421 6.11 -14.34 -1.12
C LYS A 421 6.54 -15.79 -1.19
N ARG A 422 7.00 -16.35 -0.07
CA ARG A 422 7.47 -17.75 0.00
C ARG A 422 6.35 -18.78 -0.17
N LYS A 423 5.15 -18.50 0.36
CA LYS A 423 4.02 -19.44 0.40
C LYS A 423 2.99 -19.24 -0.70
N SER A 424 2.97 -18.09 -1.34
CA SER A 424 2.03 -17.81 -2.42
C SER A 424 2.09 -18.86 -3.52
N PRO A 425 0.95 -19.34 -4.03
CA PRO A 425 0.93 -20.20 -5.22
C PRO A 425 1.15 -19.41 -6.52
N VAL A 426 1.22 -18.08 -6.47
CA VAL A 426 1.44 -17.18 -7.61
C VAL A 426 2.80 -16.51 -7.47
N HIS A 427 3.66 -16.64 -8.48
CA HIS A 427 5.02 -16.09 -8.47
C HIS A 427 5.36 -15.36 -9.76
N PRO A 428 5.98 -14.16 -9.67
CA PRO A 428 6.27 -13.43 -8.44
C PRO A 428 5.01 -12.90 -7.76
N SER A 429 5.14 -12.54 -6.48
CA SER A 429 4.08 -11.84 -5.75
C SER A 429 4.63 -10.77 -4.82
N PHE A 430 3.83 -9.73 -4.55
CA PHE A 430 4.16 -8.70 -3.58
C PHE A 430 2.92 -8.23 -2.81
N THR A 431 3.15 -7.53 -1.72
CA THR A 431 2.09 -6.98 -0.87
C THR A 431 2.06 -5.47 -0.98
N ILE A 432 0.87 -4.89 -1.15
CA ILE A 432 0.59 -3.47 -0.94
C ILE A 432 -0.04 -3.33 0.43
N GLU A 433 0.64 -2.68 1.35
CA GLU A 433 0.12 -2.35 2.67
C GLU A 433 -0.75 -1.08 2.63
N LEU A 434 -1.44 -0.75 3.74
CA LEU A 434 -2.35 0.40 3.84
C LEU A 434 -3.42 0.43 2.73
N ALA A 435 -3.80 -0.76 2.27
CA ALA A 435 -4.72 -0.96 1.16
C ALA A 435 -6.14 -1.24 1.64
N ASN A 436 -7.12 -0.55 1.04
CA ASN A 436 -8.55 -0.68 1.34
C ASN A 436 -8.97 -0.29 2.78
N GLY A 437 -8.11 0.37 3.54
CA GLY A 437 -8.37 0.80 4.90
C GLY A 437 -7.10 1.01 5.72
N TYR A 438 -7.30 1.26 7.03
CA TYR A 438 -6.23 1.38 8.02
C TYR A 438 -6.61 0.72 9.34
N ASN A 439 -5.79 -0.21 9.82
CA ASN A 439 -6.01 -0.92 11.09
C ASN A 439 -4.75 -0.99 11.97
N GLY A 440 -3.83 -0.05 11.79
CA GLY A 440 -2.61 0.07 12.57
C GLY A 440 -1.52 -0.94 12.17
N TYR A 441 -0.49 -1.02 13.00
CA TYR A 441 0.62 -1.95 12.83
C TYR A 441 0.17 -3.41 12.90
N LEU A 442 0.83 -4.24 12.10
CA LEU A 442 0.61 -5.69 12.06
C LEU A 442 1.91 -6.44 12.39
N PRO A 443 2.33 -6.48 13.67
CA PRO A 443 3.46 -7.28 14.10
C PRO A 443 3.10 -8.77 14.17
N THR A 444 4.10 -9.64 14.07
CA THR A 444 3.93 -11.08 14.35
C THR A 444 3.79 -11.33 15.86
N PRO A 445 3.25 -12.50 16.30
CA PRO A 445 3.23 -12.86 17.72
C PRO A 445 4.62 -12.82 18.38
N GLY A 446 5.67 -13.22 17.64
CA GLY A 446 7.05 -13.11 18.09
C GLY A 446 7.48 -11.66 18.34
N GLN A 447 7.11 -10.76 17.44
CA GLN A 447 7.41 -9.33 17.58
C GLN A 447 6.60 -8.67 18.71
N HIS A 448 5.37 -9.13 18.97
CA HIS A 448 4.60 -8.70 20.15
C HIS A 448 5.30 -9.08 21.45
N ALA A 449 5.91 -10.27 21.52
CA ALA A 449 6.64 -10.73 22.72
C ALA A 449 7.92 -9.91 23.01
N LEU A 450 8.53 -9.31 21.96
CA LEU A 450 9.69 -8.43 22.11
C LEU A 450 9.32 -7.01 22.59
N GLY A 451 8.05 -6.62 22.45
CA GLY A 451 7.57 -5.26 22.75
C GLY A 451 7.99 -4.23 21.70
N GLY A 452 8.08 -2.97 22.10
CA GLY A 452 8.41 -1.85 21.24
C GLY A 452 7.17 -1.10 20.72
N TYR A 453 7.37 0.11 20.22
CA TYR A 453 6.35 1.09 19.85
C TYR A 453 5.20 0.49 19.02
N GLU A 454 5.54 -0.30 18.01
CA GLU A 454 4.58 -0.86 17.05
C GLU A 454 3.66 -1.93 17.68
N THR A 455 3.99 -2.37 18.90
CA THR A 455 3.17 -3.35 19.64
C THR A 455 2.37 -2.72 20.79
N TRP A 456 2.66 -1.45 21.14
CA TRP A 456 1.97 -0.76 22.21
C TRP A 456 0.52 -0.46 21.84
N ARG A 457 -0.39 -0.81 22.74
CA ARG A 457 -1.82 -0.65 22.49
C ARG A 457 -2.22 0.81 22.33
N ALA A 458 -2.59 1.17 21.12
CA ALA A 458 -3.08 2.47 20.69
C ALA A 458 -3.95 2.28 19.45
N ARG A 459 -4.62 3.32 18.94
CA ARG A 459 -5.34 3.26 17.66
C ARG A 459 -4.41 2.97 16.47
N SER A 460 -3.11 3.19 16.64
CA SER A 460 -2.07 2.78 15.70
C SER A 460 -1.61 1.33 15.85
N SER A 461 -2.05 0.57 16.87
CA SER A 461 -1.74 -0.85 17.08
C SER A 461 -2.77 -1.45 18.02
N TYR A 462 -3.90 -1.89 17.51
CA TYR A 462 -5.04 -2.33 18.32
C TYR A 462 -5.53 -3.74 18.05
N LEU A 463 -5.10 -4.36 16.96
CA LEU A 463 -5.52 -5.72 16.62
C LEU A 463 -4.93 -6.75 17.61
N GLU A 464 -5.62 -7.86 17.75
CA GLU A 464 -5.18 -9.01 18.56
C GLU A 464 -3.79 -9.50 18.15
N THR A 465 -3.08 -10.15 19.08
CA THR A 465 -1.70 -10.62 18.86
C THR A 465 -1.57 -11.60 17.68
N GLU A 466 -2.58 -12.44 17.47
CA GLU A 466 -2.62 -13.42 16.38
C GLU A 466 -3.13 -12.86 15.04
N ALA A 467 -3.37 -11.56 14.94
CA ALA A 467 -3.93 -10.93 13.74
C ALA A 467 -3.11 -11.23 12.48
N SER A 468 -1.78 -11.14 12.57
CA SER A 468 -0.89 -11.40 11.44
C SER A 468 -0.98 -12.84 10.92
N THR A 469 -1.08 -13.83 11.81
CA THR A 469 -1.26 -15.24 11.46
C THR A 469 -2.58 -15.47 10.71
N LYS A 470 -3.67 -14.88 11.21
CA LYS A 470 -5.00 -15.00 10.60
C LYS A 470 -5.08 -14.31 9.24
N ILE A 471 -4.48 -13.11 9.12
CA ILE A 471 -4.42 -12.36 7.86
C ILE A 471 -3.58 -13.12 6.82
N LEU A 472 -2.38 -13.59 7.19
CA LEU A 472 -1.50 -14.37 6.33
C LEU A 472 -2.24 -15.58 5.74
N GLN A 473 -2.91 -16.37 6.59
CA GLN A 473 -3.67 -17.53 6.16
C GLN A 473 -4.80 -17.14 5.20
N ALA A 474 -5.59 -16.12 5.53
CA ALA A 474 -6.71 -15.69 4.70
C ALA A 474 -6.26 -15.16 3.32
N VAL A 475 -5.13 -14.46 3.24
CA VAL A 475 -4.55 -14.00 1.97
C VAL A 475 -4.06 -15.18 1.12
N LEU A 476 -3.43 -16.19 1.72
CA LEU A 476 -3.02 -17.41 1.01
C LEU A 476 -4.23 -18.17 0.46
N GLU A 477 -5.31 -18.31 1.23
CA GLU A 477 -6.57 -18.91 0.78
C GLU A 477 -7.17 -18.15 -0.42
N LEU A 478 -7.09 -16.81 -0.43
CA LEU A 478 -7.54 -16.00 -1.56
C LEU A 478 -6.66 -16.24 -2.81
N PHE A 479 -5.35 -16.35 -2.67
CA PHE A 479 -4.47 -16.70 -3.78
C PHE A 479 -4.78 -18.10 -4.34
N GLU A 480 -5.01 -19.09 -3.49
CA GLU A 480 -5.44 -20.43 -3.91
C GLU A 480 -6.76 -20.40 -4.68
N GLN A 481 -7.69 -19.53 -4.29
CA GLN A 481 -8.98 -19.38 -4.97
C GLN A 481 -8.82 -18.89 -6.42
N ILE A 482 -7.91 -17.94 -6.66
CA ILE A 482 -7.71 -17.33 -7.98
C ILE A 482 -6.70 -18.08 -8.87
N THR A 483 -6.08 -19.15 -8.36
CA THR A 483 -5.20 -20.05 -9.14
C THR A 483 -5.98 -21.24 -9.72
N LYS A 484 -7.12 -21.54 -9.17
CA LYS A 484 -8.07 -22.56 -9.69
C LYS A 484 -8.86 -21.99 -10.86
#